data_76e6984ca0201a8b9e70d8d1eda37c1b
#
_entry.id   76e6984ca0201a8b9e70d8d1eda37c1b
#
_cell.length_a   1.000
_cell.length_b   1.000
_cell.length_c   1.000
_cell.angle_alpha   90.00
_cell.angle_beta   90.00
_cell.angle_gamma   90.00
#
_symmetry.space_group_name_H-M   'P 1'
#
loop_
_entity.id
_entity.type
_entity.pdbx_description
1 polymer ?
#
loop_
_entity_poly.entity_id
_entity_poly.type
_entity_poly.pdbx_seq_one_letter_code
_entity_poly.pdbx_strand_id
1 'polypeptide(L)'
;MHFVLSVAVTLKDEAKVLARLKPGVAAPFTFPKAPTLPKARFDHPPVVVGAGPAGLFAALTLARAGVQPILIERGKPVEERTKSVQMMQEQGILDPESNVQFGEGGAGAFSDGKLTTGTKSPLIRTVLQTFVDHGAPEDILYIAKPHVGTDLLKGVVRSMRQEIIQLGGQVRFDTRLTGLMMRGESMEGIMVLCGGETQEIRTDTVILAIGHSARDTMQTLFRQGVRMEQKPFAMGVRIEHPQALISQSQYGKCWTHPALKAADYKLAVHTPDGRGTYTFCMCPGGEVIAAASQPDGLCVNGMSYHARAGENANSALLVGVRPEDFGDDHPPVSYTHLRAHETRSNL
;
A
#
# COMPACT_ATOMS: atom_id res chain seq x y z
N MET A 1 -12.00 -15.15 -27.83
CA MET A 1 -11.11 -14.75 -26.72
C MET A 1 -9.78 -15.44 -26.94
N HIS A 2 -8.66 -14.73 -26.82
CA HIS A 2 -7.32 -15.30 -26.98
C HIS A 2 -6.54 -15.09 -25.69
N PHE A 3 -5.85 -16.15 -25.25
CA PHE A 3 -4.86 -16.02 -24.18
C PHE A 3 -3.52 -15.62 -24.81
N VAL A 4 -2.90 -14.59 -24.26
CA VAL A 4 -1.55 -14.15 -24.66
C VAL A 4 -0.58 -14.52 -23.56
N LEU A 5 0.43 -15.31 -23.92
CA LEU A 5 1.47 -15.76 -23.00
C LEU A 5 2.83 -15.28 -23.52
N SER A 6 3.66 -14.73 -22.63
CA SER A 6 5.08 -14.52 -22.89
C SER A 6 5.84 -15.57 -22.11
N VAL A 7 6.68 -16.35 -22.79
CA VAL A 7 7.44 -17.44 -22.18
C VAL A 7 8.92 -17.23 -22.42
N ALA A 8 9.75 -17.54 -21.40
CA ALA A 8 11.19 -17.65 -21.56
C ALA A 8 11.53 -19.13 -21.78
N VAL A 9 12.32 -19.41 -22.83
CA VAL A 9 12.75 -20.76 -23.16
C VAL A 9 14.27 -20.77 -23.32
N THR A 10 14.91 -21.85 -22.90
CA THR A 10 16.34 -22.09 -23.15
C THR A 10 16.50 -22.95 -24.38
N LEU A 11 17.32 -22.52 -25.32
CA LEU A 11 17.58 -23.20 -26.58
C LEU A 11 19.03 -23.62 -26.68
N LYS A 12 19.31 -24.72 -27.40
CA LYS A 12 20.72 -25.19 -27.64
C LYS A 12 21.53 -24.20 -28.47
N ASP A 13 20.88 -23.46 -29.37
CA ASP A 13 21.53 -22.50 -30.28
C ASP A 13 20.62 -21.25 -30.44
N GLU A 14 20.61 -20.44 -29.40
CA GLU A 14 19.77 -19.23 -29.35
C GLU A 14 20.07 -18.24 -30.47
N ALA A 15 21.35 -18.00 -30.75
CA ALA A 15 21.79 -17.05 -31.78
C ALA A 15 21.25 -17.44 -33.16
N LYS A 16 21.32 -18.72 -33.52
CA LYS A 16 20.82 -19.22 -34.79
C LYS A 16 19.33 -19.19 -34.93
N VAL A 17 18.61 -19.42 -33.82
CA VAL A 17 17.13 -19.32 -33.80
C VAL A 17 16.69 -17.87 -33.92
N LEU A 18 17.28 -16.95 -33.16
CA LEU A 18 16.97 -15.52 -33.20
C LEU A 18 17.22 -14.91 -34.57
N ALA A 19 18.32 -15.33 -35.26
CA ALA A 19 18.62 -14.86 -36.61
C ALA A 19 17.58 -15.26 -37.67
N ARG A 20 16.77 -16.28 -37.42
CA ARG A 20 15.74 -16.77 -38.34
C ARG A 20 14.35 -16.22 -38.04
N LEU A 21 14.14 -15.61 -36.90
CA LEU A 21 12.86 -15.07 -36.51
C LEU A 21 12.66 -13.64 -37.04
N LYS A 22 11.40 -13.30 -37.32
CA LYS A 22 11.04 -11.93 -37.65
C LYS A 22 11.25 -11.01 -36.42
N PRO A 23 11.67 -9.75 -36.60
CA PRO A 23 11.76 -8.80 -35.51
C PRO A 23 10.49 -8.74 -34.67
N GLY A 24 10.61 -8.76 -33.35
CA GLY A 24 9.49 -8.68 -32.41
C GLY A 24 8.84 -10.01 -32.04
N VAL A 25 9.23 -11.14 -32.68
CA VAL A 25 8.70 -12.48 -32.32
C VAL A 25 9.37 -13.01 -31.05
N ALA A 26 10.68 -12.83 -30.91
CA ALA A 26 11.42 -13.18 -29.72
C ALA A 26 12.60 -12.21 -29.52
N ALA A 27 13.09 -12.13 -28.30
CA ALA A 27 14.26 -11.36 -27.93
C ALA A 27 15.07 -12.13 -26.86
N PRO A 28 16.38 -11.90 -26.75
CA PRO A 28 17.14 -12.42 -25.64
C PRO A 28 16.52 -11.96 -24.32
N PHE A 29 16.40 -12.89 -23.38
CA PHE A 29 15.84 -12.60 -22.08
C PHE A 29 16.84 -12.95 -20.97
N THR A 30 17.07 -12.00 -20.09
CA THR A 30 17.84 -12.21 -18.87
C THR A 30 16.98 -11.80 -17.67
N PHE A 31 16.96 -12.63 -16.65
CA PHE A 31 16.29 -12.25 -15.40
C PHE A 31 16.98 -11.00 -14.83
N PRO A 32 16.23 -9.94 -14.51
CA PRO A 32 16.79 -8.78 -13.83
C PRO A 32 17.46 -9.23 -12.54
N LYS A 33 18.71 -8.84 -12.35
CA LYS A 33 19.42 -9.09 -11.08
C LYS A 33 18.89 -8.12 -10.03
N ALA A 34 18.74 -8.60 -8.79
CA ALA A 34 18.47 -7.72 -7.66
C ALA A 34 19.59 -6.65 -7.57
N PRO A 35 19.25 -5.40 -7.23
CA PRO A 35 20.27 -4.37 -7.07
C PRO A 35 21.22 -4.75 -5.95
N THR A 36 22.52 -4.51 -6.18
CA THR A 36 23.52 -4.64 -5.12
C THR A 36 23.34 -3.47 -4.15
N LEU A 37 23.06 -3.78 -2.89
CA LEU A 37 22.93 -2.75 -1.87
C LEU A 37 24.32 -2.24 -1.45
N PRO A 38 24.57 -0.92 -1.44
CA PRO A 38 25.80 -0.37 -0.92
C PRO A 38 25.87 -0.58 0.59
N LYS A 39 27.07 -0.77 1.13
CA LYS A 39 27.28 -0.71 2.57
C LYS A 39 27.10 0.73 3.03
N ALA A 40 26.18 0.94 3.96
CA ALA A 40 25.96 2.24 4.59
C ALA A 40 26.40 2.20 6.06
N ARG A 41 26.88 3.33 6.58
CA ARG A 41 27.20 3.51 8.00
C ARG A 41 26.43 4.72 8.48
N PHE A 42 25.88 4.60 9.67
CA PHE A 42 25.16 5.64 10.38
C PHE A 42 25.78 5.78 11.76
N ASP A 43 25.87 7.00 12.27
CA ASP A 43 26.38 7.26 13.62
C ASP A 43 25.37 6.80 14.67
N HIS A 44 24.10 6.91 14.33
CA HIS A 44 22.97 6.38 15.10
C HIS A 44 22.10 5.47 14.22
N PRO A 45 21.36 4.51 14.81
CA PRO A 45 20.42 3.68 14.07
C PRO A 45 19.40 4.58 13.31
N PRO A 46 19.24 4.41 11.99
CA PRO A 46 18.21 5.13 11.26
C PRO A 46 16.82 4.66 11.73
N VAL A 47 15.90 5.60 11.87
CA VAL A 47 14.53 5.31 12.28
C VAL A 47 13.61 5.34 11.09
N VAL A 48 12.81 4.29 10.93
CA VAL A 48 11.72 4.21 9.95
C VAL A 48 10.39 4.35 10.69
N VAL A 49 9.57 5.31 10.29
CA VAL A 49 8.30 5.62 10.94
C VAL A 49 7.15 5.13 10.09
N GLY A 50 6.44 4.12 10.58
CA GLY A 50 5.32 3.46 9.92
C GLY A 50 5.70 2.09 9.33
N ALA A 51 4.99 1.04 9.70
CA ALA A 51 5.17 -0.34 9.22
C ALA A 51 4.21 -0.70 8.06
N GLY A 52 3.81 0.28 7.26
CA GLY A 52 3.15 0.06 5.97
C GLY A 52 4.14 -0.49 4.93
N PRO A 53 3.71 -0.73 3.67
CA PRO A 53 4.58 -1.30 2.65
C PRO A 53 5.89 -0.52 2.46
N ALA A 54 5.83 0.81 2.41
CA ALA A 54 7.02 1.64 2.25
C ALA A 54 8.00 1.47 3.42
N GLY A 55 7.52 1.47 4.65
CA GLY A 55 8.36 1.35 5.84
C GLY A 55 8.94 -0.05 6.01
N LEU A 56 8.15 -1.10 5.74
CA LEU A 56 8.65 -2.48 5.77
C LEU A 56 9.77 -2.70 4.74
N PHE A 57 9.60 -2.21 3.50
CA PHE A 57 10.65 -2.29 2.48
C PHE A 57 11.86 -1.43 2.82
N ALA A 58 11.68 -0.24 3.39
CA ALA A 58 12.79 0.60 3.83
C ALA A 58 13.60 -0.08 4.93
N ALA A 59 12.94 -0.57 5.99
CA ALA A 59 13.60 -1.24 7.10
C ALA A 59 14.28 -2.56 6.65
N LEU A 60 13.61 -3.36 5.80
CA LEU A 60 14.17 -4.59 5.27
C LEU A 60 15.40 -4.32 4.38
N THR A 61 15.35 -3.28 3.55
CA THR A 61 16.48 -2.89 2.69
C THR A 61 17.68 -2.45 3.52
N LEU A 62 17.47 -1.65 4.56
CA LEU A 62 18.50 -1.25 5.49
C LEU A 62 19.09 -2.46 6.22
N ALA A 63 18.25 -3.35 6.72
CA ALA A 63 18.68 -4.56 7.43
C ALA A 63 19.52 -5.49 6.52
N ARG A 64 19.08 -5.71 5.29
CA ARG A 64 19.83 -6.47 4.26
C ARG A 64 21.15 -5.80 3.85
N ALA A 65 21.26 -4.49 3.98
CA ALA A 65 22.51 -3.74 3.77
C ALA A 65 23.45 -3.79 5.00
N GLY A 66 23.10 -4.52 6.06
CA GLY A 66 23.89 -4.64 7.30
C GLY A 66 23.70 -3.49 8.27
N VAL A 67 22.68 -2.66 8.08
CA VAL A 67 22.29 -1.60 9.01
C VAL A 67 21.27 -2.16 9.99
N GLN A 68 21.27 -1.66 11.22
CA GLN A 68 20.29 -2.05 12.25
C GLN A 68 19.23 -0.95 12.42
N PRO A 69 18.20 -0.89 11.58
CA PRO A 69 17.17 0.14 11.66
C PRO A 69 16.25 -0.07 12.87
N ILE A 70 15.65 1.01 13.34
CA ILE A 70 14.52 0.98 14.26
C ILE A 70 13.26 1.31 13.47
N LEU A 71 12.39 0.31 13.28
CA LEU A 71 11.07 0.49 12.68
C LEU A 71 10.05 0.73 13.80
N ILE A 72 9.38 1.87 13.79
CA ILE A 72 8.30 2.16 14.73
C ILE A 72 6.95 2.17 13.99
N GLU A 73 5.92 1.65 14.67
CA GLU A 73 4.54 1.64 14.17
C GLU A 73 3.58 2.05 15.30
N ARG A 74 2.67 2.98 15.01
CA ARG A 74 1.70 3.45 16.00
C ARG A 74 0.70 2.38 16.41
N GLY A 75 0.32 1.53 15.47
CA GLY A 75 -0.64 0.45 15.70
C GLY A 75 0.04 -0.86 16.09
N LYS A 76 -0.77 -1.90 16.11
CA LYS A 76 -0.42 -3.24 16.61
C LYS A 76 0.22 -4.10 15.51
N PRO A 77 0.91 -5.18 15.90
CA PRO A 77 1.31 -6.23 14.95
C PRO A 77 0.08 -6.83 14.28
N VAL A 78 0.24 -7.37 13.07
CA VAL A 78 -0.87 -7.78 12.20
C VAL A 78 -1.80 -8.80 12.85
N GLU A 79 -1.28 -9.63 13.75
CA GLU A 79 -2.06 -10.63 14.49
C GLU A 79 -3.08 -9.98 15.44
N GLU A 80 -2.66 -8.97 16.18
CA GLU A 80 -3.52 -8.24 17.12
C GLU A 80 -4.37 -7.20 16.40
N ARG A 81 -3.80 -6.52 15.40
CA ARG A 81 -4.50 -5.59 14.54
C ARG A 81 -5.72 -6.21 13.88
N THR A 82 -5.63 -7.48 13.47
CA THR A 82 -6.77 -8.21 12.88
C THR A 82 -7.97 -8.23 13.83
N LYS A 83 -7.75 -8.36 15.14
CA LYS A 83 -8.81 -8.30 16.14
C LYS A 83 -9.42 -6.89 16.24
N SER A 84 -8.59 -5.83 16.23
CA SER A 84 -9.09 -4.45 16.24
C SER A 84 -9.96 -4.15 15.02
N VAL A 85 -9.55 -4.61 13.83
CA VAL A 85 -10.34 -4.45 12.60
C VAL A 85 -11.64 -5.23 12.68
N GLN A 86 -11.61 -6.45 13.19
CA GLN A 86 -12.82 -7.27 13.37
C GLN A 86 -13.82 -6.60 14.34
N MET A 87 -13.35 -6.06 15.47
CA MET A 87 -14.21 -5.32 16.40
C MET A 87 -14.88 -4.12 15.73
N MET A 88 -14.16 -3.41 14.85
CA MET A 88 -14.74 -2.31 14.09
C MET A 88 -15.83 -2.79 13.12
N GLN A 89 -15.60 -3.90 12.40
CA GLN A 89 -16.56 -4.43 11.42
C GLN A 89 -17.82 -5.01 12.09
N GLU A 90 -17.67 -5.73 13.21
CA GLU A 90 -18.76 -6.45 13.87
C GLU A 90 -19.52 -5.60 14.90
N GLN A 91 -18.82 -4.69 15.59
CA GLN A 91 -19.36 -3.98 16.74
C GLN A 91 -19.32 -2.45 16.61
N GLY A 92 -18.71 -1.92 15.54
CA GLY A 92 -18.53 -0.48 15.35
C GLY A 92 -17.51 0.15 16.31
N ILE A 93 -16.68 -0.65 17.00
CA ILE A 93 -15.70 -0.16 17.97
C ILE A 93 -14.39 0.16 17.24
N LEU A 94 -14.07 1.45 17.15
CA LEU A 94 -12.82 1.93 16.53
C LEU A 94 -11.69 1.98 17.55
N ASP A 95 -10.57 1.32 17.25
CA ASP A 95 -9.28 1.59 17.87
C ASP A 95 -8.56 2.68 17.04
N PRO A 96 -8.39 3.92 17.55
CA PRO A 96 -7.82 5.02 16.78
C PRO A 96 -6.34 4.82 16.45
N GLU A 97 -5.62 3.98 17.17
CA GLU A 97 -4.21 3.68 16.92
C GLU A 97 -4.01 2.40 16.09
N SER A 98 -5.00 1.48 16.05
CA SER A 98 -4.88 0.20 15.34
C SER A 98 -6.17 -0.17 14.62
N ASN A 99 -6.23 0.06 13.30
CA ASN A 99 -7.43 -0.06 12.48
C ASN A 99 -7.07 -0.44 11.03
N VAL A 100 -7.97 -0.22 10.06
CA VAL A 100 -7.68 -0.50 8.64
C VAL A 100 -6.59 0.40 8.05
N GLN A 101 -6.34 1.59 8.63
CA GLN A 101 -5.32 2.52 8.14
C GLN A 101 -3.99 2.35 8.87
N PHE A 102 -4.02 2.10 10.18
CA PHE A 102 -2.85 2.04 11.06
C PHE A 102 -2.57 0.62 11.56
N GLY A 103 -1.30 0.32 11.73
CA GLY A 103 -0.77 -0.97 12.15
C GLY A 103 0.05 -1.66 11.06
N GLU A 104 0.68 -2.76 11.43
CA GLU A 104 1.58 -3.52 10.55
C GLU A 104 0.94 -3.88 9.21
N GLY A 105 1.68 -3.65 8.12
CA GLY A 105 1.25 -3.85 6.74
C GLY A 105 0.45 -2.66 6.16
N GLY A 106 0.13 -1.63 6.97
CA GLY A 106 -0.62 -0.45 6.54
C GLY A 106 -2.00 -0.81 5.97
N ALA A 107 -2.65 0.12 5.27
CA ALA A 107 -3.97 -0.11 4.67
C ALA A 107 -3.99 -1.29 3.65
N GLY A 108 -2.83 -1.65 3.08
CA GLY A 108 -2.70 -2.75 2.15
C GLY A 108 -3.05 -4.11 2.71
N ALA A 109 -2.78 -4.35 4.01
CA ALA A 109 -3.05 -5.64 4.67
C ALA A 109 -4.55 -5.97 4.77
N PHE A 110 -5.43 -4.96 4.65
CA PHE A 110 -6.89 -5.11 4.65
C PHE A 110 -7.50 -4.54 3.36
N SER A 111 -6.96 -4.99 2.22
CA SER A 111 -7.41 -4.62 0.89
C SER A 111 -7.36 -5.83 -0.06
N ASP A 112 -7.56 -5.61 -1.36
CA ASP A 112 -7.36 -6.67 -2.37
C ASP A 112 -5.87 -7.05 -2.58
N GLY A 113 -4.94 -6.25 -2.07
CA GLY A 113 -3.51 -6.52 -2.20
C GLY A 113 -3.01 -6.48 -3.64
N LYS A 114 -3.51 -5.57 -4.46
CA LYS A 114 -3.05 -5.36 -5.85
C LYS A 114 -1.61 -4.91 -5.89
N LEU A 115 -0.84 -5.52 -6.78
CA LEU A 115 0.59 -5.23 -6.98
C LEU A 115 0.87 -4.55 -8.32
N THR A 116 -0.17 -4.10 -9.03
CA THR A 116 -0.01 -3.35 -10.28
C THR A 116 0.46 -1.92 -10.01
N THR A 117 1.40 -1.44 -10.81
CA THR A 117 1.95 -0.09 -10.73
C THR A 117 1.98 0.57 -12.10
N GLY A 118 1.91 1.90 -12.14
CA GLY A 118 2.09 2.70 -13.35
C GLY A 118 3.55 3.01 -13.68
N THR A 119 4.49 2.66 -12.82
CA THR A 119 5.93 2.90 -13.07
C THR A 119 6.55 1.76 -13.87
N LYS A 120 7.71 2.05 -14.51
CA LYS A 120 8.54 1.07 -15.22
C LYS A 120 9.87 0.88 -14.51
N SER A 121 9.86 0.79 -13.18
CA SER A 121 11.08 0.64 -12.38
C SER A 121 11.64 -0.79 -12.47
N PRO A 122 12.95 -0.96 -12.58
CA PRO A 122 13.60 -2.28 -12.48
C PRO A 122 13.40 -2.91 -11.08
N LEU A 123 13.06 -2.12 -10.07
CA LEU A 123 12.81 -2.59 -8.70
C LEU A 123 11.48 -3.36 -8.55
N ILE A 124 10.56 -3.28 -9.52
CA ILE A 124 9.28 -4.01 -9.48
C ILE A 124 9.53 -5.50 -9.24
N ARG A 125 10.44 -6.09 -10.00
CA ARG A 125 10.77 -7.52 -9.87
C ARG A 125 11.33 -7.84 -8.48
N THR A 126 12.18 -6.98 -7.92
CA THR A 126 12.72 -7.13 -6.56
C THR A 126 11.61 -7.11 -5.51
N VAL A 127 10.65 -6.20 -5.64
CA VAL A 127 9.49 -6.11 -4.73
C VAL A 127 8.64 -7.39 -4.82
N LEU A 128 8.28 -7.83 -6.02
CA LEU A 128 7.48 -9.05 -6.22
C LEU A 128 8.23 -10.29 -5.72
N GLN A 129 9.52 -10.41 -6.01
CA GLN A 129 10.34 -11.51 -5.50
C GLN A 129 10.40 -11.51 -3.98
N THR A 130 10.60 -10.35 -3.35
CA THR A 130 10.57 -10.23 -1.90
C THR A 130 9.24 -10.72 -1.31
N PHE A 131 8.10 -10.40 -1.93
CA PHE A 131 6.81 -10.95 -1.48
C PHE A 131 6.75 -12.48 -1.59
N VAL A 132 7.24 -13.05 -2.70
CA VAL A 132 7.31 -14.52 -2.88
C VAL A 132 8.23 -15.17 -1.86
N ASP A 133 9.41 -14.60 -1.61
CA ASP A 133 10.37 -15.09 -0.61
C ASP A 133 9.75 -15.09 0.82
N HIS A 134 8.70 -14.28 1.04
CA HIS A 134 7.97 -14.19 2.31
C HIS A 134 6.61 -14.89 2.30
N GLY A 135 6.33 -15.72 1.29
CA GLY A 135 5.15 -16.59 1.25
C GLY A 135 3.99 -16.12 0.39
N ALA A 136 4.18 -15.09 -0.43
CA ALA A 136 3.19 -14.78 -1.47
C ALA A 136 3.23 -15.84 -2.59
N PRO A 137 2.11 -16.07 -3.32
CA PRO A 137 2.05 -17.00 -4.43
C PRO A 137 3.05 -16.64 -5.54
N GLU A 138 3.75 -17.63 -6.09
CA GLU A 138 4.73 -17.42 -7.15
C GLU A 138 4.13 -16.84 -8.43
N ASP A 139 2.84 -17.03 -8.66
CA ASP A 139 2.16 -16.55 -9.86
C ASP A 139 2.18 -15.02 -9.99
N ILE A 140 2.34 -14.27 -8.88
CA ILE A 140 2.49 -12.81 -8.92
C ILE A 140 3.70 -12.34 -9.75
N LEU A 141 4.67 -13.22 -9.98
CA LEU A 141 5.87 -12.92 -10.76
C LEU A 141 5.63 -12.85 -12.27
N TYR A 142 4.52 -13.44 -12.76
CA TYR A 142 4.27 -13.58 -14.20
C TYR A 142 2.84 -13.25 -14.65
N ILE A 143 1.87 -13.17 -13.76
CA ILE A 143 0.50 -12.77 -14.15
C ILE A 143 0.42 -11.27 -14.42
N ALA A 144 -0.43 -10.89 -15.38
CA ALA A 144 -0.54 -9.50 -15.84
C ALA A 144 -1.10 -8.53 -14.78
N LYS A 145 -1.96 -9.01 -13.87
CA LYS A 145 -2.59 -8.22 -12.80
C LYS A 145 -2.37 -8.94 -11.46
N PRO A 146 -1.13 -8.91 -10.92
CA PRO A 146 -0.81 -9.63 -9.69
C PRO A 146 -1.52 -9.03 -8.48
N HIS A 147 -1.98 -9.90 -7.59
CA HIS A 147 -2.55 -9.54 -6.29
C HIS A 147 -2.26 -10.66 -5.29
N VAL A 148 -2.24 -10.32 -4.02
CA VAL A 148 -1.97 -11.29 -2.95
C VAL A 148 -3.25 -11.69 -2.20
N GLY A 149 -4.15 -10.74 -1.97
CA GLY A 149 -5.33 -10.92 -1.13
C GLY A 149 -5.05 -10.65 0.36
N THR A 150 -6.09 -10.23 1.08
CA THR A 150 -5.96 -9.85 2.50
C THR A 150 -5.59 -11.01 3.41
N ASP A 151 -5.99 -12.22 3.06
CA ASP A 151 -5.73 -13.47 3.79
C ASP A 151 -4.24 -13.84 3.78
N LEU A 152 -3.60 -13.78 2.63
CA LEU A 152 -2.19 -14.17 2.47
C LEU A 152 -1.23 -13.04 2.85
N LEU A 153 -1.60 -11.78 2.58
CA LEU A 153 -0.70 -10.63 2.78
C LEU A 153 -0.31 -10.44 4.25
N LYS A 154 -1.18 -10.81 5.18
CA LYS A 154 -0.88 -10.79 6.63
C LYS A 154 0.30 -11.69 6.99
N GLY A 155 0.38 -12.88 6.40
CA GLY A 155 1.51 -13.80 6.56
C GLY A 155 2.80 -13.23 5.98
N VAL A 156 2.71 -12.61 4.82
CA VAL A 156 3.86 -11.99 4.13
C VAL A 156 4.47 -10.88 4.96
N VAL A 157 3.67 -9.91 5.45
CA VAL A 157 4.20 -8.78 6.23
C VAL A 157 4.80 -9.24 7.56
N ARG A 158 4.19 -10.24 8.22
CA ARG A 158 4.76 -10.88 9.41
C ARG A 158 6.12 -11.50 9.13
N SER A 159 6.27 -12.22 8.03
CA SER A 159 7.53 -12.84 7.62
C SER A 159 8.61 -11.78 7.33
N MET A 160 8.27 -10.68 6.67
CA MET A 160 9.18 -9.55 6.44
C MET A 160 9.66 -8.93 7.77
N ARG A 161 8.77 -8.71 8.73
CA ARG A 161 9.14 -8.27 10.09
C ARG A 161 10.14 -9.21 10.74
N GLN A 162 9.90 -10.52 10.65
CA GLN A 162 10.79 -11.53 11.24
C GLN A 162 12.19 -11.46 10.64
N GLU A 163 12.31 -11.29 9.32
CA GLU A 163 13.62 -11.11 8.66
C GLU A 163 14.32 -9.83 9.14
N ILE A 164 13.61 -8.69 9.25
CA ILE A 164 14.18 -7.45 9.79
C ILE A 164 14.80 -7.68 11.17
N ILE A 165 14.07 -8.36 12.06
CA ILE A 165 14.53 -8.68 13.42
C ILE A 165 15.72 -9.64 13.39
N GLN A 166 15.68 -10.69 12.58
CA GLN A 166 16.78 -11.66 12.44
C GLN A 166 18.07 -11.02 11.95
N LEU A 167 17.97 -9.97 11.10
CA LEU A 167 19.10 -9.19 10.61
C LEU A 167 19.59 -8.12 11.60
N GLY A 168 19.02 -8.07 12.82
CA GLY A 168 19.43 -7.16 13.90
C GLY A 168 18.66 -5.83 13.96
N GLY A 169 17.66 -5.62 13.11
CA GLY A 169 16.75 -4.48 13.22
C GLY A 169 15.79 -4.61 14.41
N GLN A 170 15.26 -3.48 14.86
CA GLN A 170 14.24 -3.44 15.90
C GLN A 170 12.90 -3.05 15.30
N VAL A 171 11.81 -3.70 15.75
CA VAL A 171 10.44 -3.32 15.39
C VAL A 171 9.66 -3.04 16.66
N ARG A 172 9.13 -1.81 16.79
CA ARG A 172 8.40 -1.33 17.96
C ARG A 172 6.99 -0.95 17.56
N PHE A 173 6.00 -1.70 18.05
CA PHE A 173 4.58 -1.41 17.90
C PHE A 173 4.09 -0.51 19.04
N ASP A 174 2.83 -0.04 18.94
CA ASP A 174 2.22 0.90 19.89
C ASP A 174 3.12 2.11 20.16
N THR A 175 3.89 2.51 19.12
CA THR A 175 4.91 3.55 19.20
C THR A 175 4.65 4.60 18.12
N ARG A 176 4.13 5.77 18.53
CA ARG A 176 3.74 6.86 17.65
C ARG A 176 4.76 8.00 17.67
N LEU A 177 5.18 8.48 16.50
CA LEU A 177 5.99 9.70 16.37
C LEU A 177 5.18 10.92 16.85
N THR A 178 5.74 11.68 17.80
CA THR A 178 5.13 12.89 18.35
C THR A 178 5.94 14.15 18.11
N GLY A 179 7.15 14.05 17.55
CA GLY A 179 7.93 15.23 17.18
C GLY A 179 9.35 14.90 16.77
N LEU A 180 10.03 15.91 16.22
CA LEU A 180 11.45 15.89 15.90
C LEU A 180 12.21 16.61 16.99
N MET A 181 13.41 16.13 17.32
CA MET A 181 14.36 16.78 18.21
C MET A 181 15.39 17.49 17.35
N MET A 182 15.34 18.82 17.32
CA MET A 182 16.19 19.65 16.49
C MET A 182 17.16 20.48 17.32
N ARG A 183 18.42 20.59 16.86
CA ARG A 183 19.39 21.58 17.36
C ARG A 183 19.77 22.49 16.19
N GLY A 184 19.17 23.68 16.15
CA GLY A 184 19.25 24.52 14.95
C GLY A 184 18.63 23.82 13.75
N GLU A 185 19.39 23.64 12.68
CA GLU A 185 18.95 22.94 11.47
C GLU A 185 19.26 21.42 11.48
N SER A 186 19.98 20.94 12.50
CA SER A 186 20.36 19.53 12.59
C SER A 186 19.38 18.75 13.45
N MET A 187 19.01 17.57 12.96
CA MET A 187 18.17 16.64 13.72
C MET A 187 19.05 15.79 14.64
N GLU A 188 18.67 15.70 15.93
CA GLU A 188 19.34 14.88 16.94
C GLU A 188 18.55 13.62 17.33
N GLY A 189 17.28 13.57 16.96
CA GLY A 189 16.41 12.45 17.29
C GLY A 189 14.94 12.74 17.05
N ILE A 190 14.14 11.85 17.59
CA ILE A 190 12.67 11.95 17.56
C ILE A 190 12.09 11.72 18.94
N MET A 191 10.92 12.32 19.16
CA MET A 191 10.06 12.06 20.31
C MET A 191 8.99 11.05 19.88
N VAL A 192 8.74 10.05 20.71
CA VAL A 192 7.71 9.04 20.48
C VAL A 192 6.83 8.86 21.72
N LEU A 193 5.58 8.50 21.50
CA LEU A 193 4.66 8.05 22.55
C LEU A 193 4.58 6.53 22.48
N CYS A 194 4.98 5.86 23.55
CA CYS A 194 4.97 4.40 23.65
C CYS A 194 4.34 4.00 24.99
N GLY A 195 3.26 3.20 24.96
CA GLY A 195 2.60 2.77 26.20
C GLY A 195 2.07 3.92 27.08
N GLY A 196 1.77 5.08 26.52
CA GLY A 196 1.35 6.29 27.25
C GLY A 196 2.50 7.15 27.76
N GLU A 197 3.74 6.75 27.59
CA GLU A 197 4.94 7.49 28.00
C GLU A 197 5.67 8.09 26.82
N THR A 198 6.15 9.32 26.98
CA THR A 198 6.99 9.99 25.98
C THR A 198 8.44 9.53 26.14
N GLN A 199 9.04 9.09 25.04
CA GLN A 199 10.43 8.62 24.98
C GLN A 199 11.20 9.34 23.87
N GLU A 200 12.51 9.45 24.05
CA GLU A 200 13.43 9.96 23.04
C GLU A 200 14.16 8.83 22.34
N ILE A 201 14.28 8.92 21.01
CA ILE A 201 15.13 8.05 20.22
C ILE A 201 16.13 8.91 19.50
N ARG A 202 17.41 8.76 19.83
CA ARG A 202 18.50 9.46 19.14
C ARG A 202 18.74 8.89 17.77
N THR A 203 18.71 9.75 16.77
CA THR A 203 18.99 9.42 15.37
C THR A 203 19.24 10.72 14.59
N ASP A 204 20.07 10.62 13.57
CA ASP A 204 20.29 11.68 12.58
C ASP A 204 19.53 11.44 11.28
N THR A 205 18.88 10.29 11.16
CA THR A 205 18.23 9.85 9.92
C THR A 205 16.85 9.26 10.19
N VAL A 206 15.81 9.90 9.65
CA VAL A 206 14.43 9.46 9.75
C VAL A 206 13.81 9.27 8.37
N ILE A 207 13.20 8.10 8.16
CA ILE A 207 12.40 7.79 6.96
C ILE A 207 10.93 7.83 7.37
N LEU A 208 10.20 8.84 6.88
CA LEU A 208 8.77 8.98 7.14
C LEU A 208 7.97 8.14 6.14
N ALA A 209 7.34 7.08 6.63
CA ALA A 209 6.48 6.17 5.86
C ALA A 209 5.07 6.06 6.48
N ILE A 210 4.56 7.18 7.02
CA ILE A 210 3.40 7.30 7.89
C ILE A 210 2.04 7.11 7.18
N GLY A 211 2.04 7.00 5.84
CA GLY A 211 0.82 6.93 5.05
C GLY A 211 0.05 8.25 5.02
N HIS A 212 -1.14 8.24 4.44
CA HIS A 212 -1.94 9.46 4.24
C HIS A 212 -2.88 9.79 5.41
N SER A 213 -3.12 8.88 6.33
CA SER A 213 -4.11 9.04 7.40
C SER A 213 -3.54 9.57 8.73
N ALA A 214 -2.21 9.68 8.86
CA ALA A 214 -1.53 10.14 10.07
C ALA A 214 -1.56 11.69 10.20
N ARG A 215 -2.76 12.24 10.27
CA ARG A 215 -3.00 13.71 10.27
C ARG A 215 -2.37 14.42 11.46
N ASP A 216 -2.49 13.84 12.64
CA ASP A 216 -1.89 14.32 13.87
C ASP A 216 -0.35 14.45 13.75
N THR A 217 0.29 13.43 13.20
CA THR A 217 1.74 13.45 12.94
C THR A 217 2.09 14.50 11.88
N MET A 218 1.35 14.59 10.78
CA MET A 218 1.57 15.61 9.75
C MET A 218 1.41 17.02 10.31
N GLN A 219 0.38 17.28 11.12
CA GLN A 219 0.17 18.57 11.78
C GLN A 219 1.32 18.93 12.73
N THR A 220 1.83 17.95 13.47
CA THR A 220 2.97 18.15 14.36
C THR A 220 4.23 18.52 13.58
N LEU A 221 4.55 17.78 12.52
CA LEU A 221 5.69 18.06 11.66
C LEU A 221 5.59 19.44 10.99
N PHE A 222 4.38 19.81 10.53
CA PHE A 222 4.13 21.12 9.95
C PHE A 222 4.38 22.25 10.96
N ARG A 223 3.88 22.11 12.19
CA ARG A 223 4.13 23.09 13.27
C ARG A 223 5.61 23.20 13.65
N GLN A 224 6.38 22.13 13.46
CA GLN A 224 7.82 22.12 13.67
C GLN A 224 8.62 22.65 12.46
N GLY A 225 7.95 23.20 11.43
CA GLY A 225 8.58 23.85 10.29
C GLY A 225 8.97 22.90 9.14
N VAL A 226 8.55 21.65 9.16
CA VAL A 226 8.74 20.76 8.01
C VAL A 226 7.94 21.30 6.83
N ARG A 227 8.64 21.61 5.74
CA ARG A 227 8.00 22.13 4.51
C ARG A 227 7.03 21.11 3.92
N MET A 228 5.79 21.53 3.68
CA MET A 228 4.75 20.74 3.07
C MET A 228 4.07 21.51 1.94
N GLU A 229 3.62 20.79 0.93
CA GLU A 229 2.90 21.34 -0.22
C GLU A 229 1.54 20.67 -0.33
N GLN A 230 0.54 21.45 -0.72
CA GLN A 230 -0.78 20.94 -1.07
C GLN A 230 -0.68 20.08 -2.32
N LYS A 231 -1.41 18.96 -2.35
CA LYS A 231 -1.51 18.10 -3.52
C LYS A 231 -2.98 17.87 -3.88
N PRO A 232 -3.32 17.83 -5.17
CA PRO A 232 -4.65 17.38 -5.59
C PRO A 232 -4.86 15.93 -5.16
N PHE A 233 -6.10 15.58 -4.84
CA PHE A 233 -6.50 14.23 -4.51
C PHE A 233 -7.83 13.90 -5.19
N ALA A 234 -8.42 12.75 -4.89
CA ALA A 234 -9.73 12.37 -5.39
C ALA A 234 -10.60 11.89 -4.24
N MET A 235 -11.87 12.27 -4.29
CA MET A 235 -12.88 11.92 -3.31
C MET A 235 -14.12 11.37 -4.01
N GLY A 236 -14.88 10.53 -3.33
CA GLY A 236 -16.12 10.00 -3.87
C GLY A 236 -16.73 8.93 -2.98
N VAL A 237 -17.48 8.06 -3.59
CA VAL A 237 -18.22 6.99 -2.92
C VAL A 237 -17.72 5.62 -3.40
N ARG A 238 -18.02 4.58 -2.64
CA ARG A 238 -17.81 3.21 -3.08
C ARG A 238 -19.13 2.58 -3.44
N ILE A 239 -19.18 1.95 -4.60
CA ILE A 239 -20.34 1.23 -5.11
C ILE A 239 -20.08 -0.28 -5.02
N GLU A 240 -21.12 -1.02 -4.71
CA GLU A 240 -21.11 -2.48 -4.66
C GLU A 240 -22.15 -3.05 -5.62
N HIS A 241 -21.85 -4.16 -6.23
CA HIS A 241 -22.72 -4.84 -7.20
C HIS A 241 -22.37 -6.33 -7.32
N PRO A 242 -23.28 -7.19 -7.82
CA PRO A 242 -22.97 -8.60 -8.02
C PRO A 242 -21.76 -8.81 -8.96
N GLN A 243 -20.83 -9.68 -8.57
CA GLN A 243 -19.68 -10.04 -9.40
C GLN A 243 -20.13 -10.67 -10.74
N ALA A 244 -21.20 -11.47 -10.71
CA ALA A 244 -21.76 -12.10 -11.91
C ALA A 244 -22.13 -11.08 -13.00
N LEU A 245 -22.66 -9.92 -12.63
CA LEU A 245 -22.99 -8.84 -13.57
C LEU A 245 -21.75 -8.40 -14.37
N ILE A 246 -20.64 -8.22 -13.70
CA ILE A 246 -19.40 -7.79 -14.33
C ILE A 246 -18.80 -8.91 -15.17
N SER A 247 -18.77 -10.13 -14.64
CA SER A 247 -18.22 -11.28 -15.36
C SER A 247 -19.02 -11.58 -16.63
N GLN A 248 -20.33 -11.50 -16.59
CA GLN A 248 -21.20 -11.66 -17.77
C GLN A 248 -20.98 -10.54 -18.79
N SER A 249 -20.88 -9.30 -18.33
CA SER A 249 -20.63 -8.16 -19.22
C SER A 249 -19.27 -8.27 -19.94
N GLN A 250 -18.22 -8.72 -19.25
CA GLN A 250 -16.87 -8.81 -19.80
C GLN A 250 -16.65 -10.05 -20.65
N TYR A 251 -17.19 -11.20 -20.25
CA TYR A 251 -16.89 -12.49 -20.84
C TYR A 251 -18.04 -13.08 -21.67
N GLY A 252 -19.22 -12.46 -21.64
CA GLY A 252 -20.39 -12.92 -22.37
C GLY A 252 -20.77 -14.34 -21.95
N LYS A 253 -21.11 -15.18 -22.93
CA LYS A 253 -21.53 -16.58 -22.67
C LYS A 253 -20.49 -17.47 -22.01
N CYS A 254 -19.22 -17.06 -22.02
CA CYS A 254 -18.11 -17.85 -21.44
C CYS A 254 -17.82 -17.51 -19.99
N TRP A 255 -18.58 -16.65 -19.33
CA TRP A 255 -18.26 -16.08 -18.02
C TRP A 255 -18.09 -17.12 -16.89
N THR A 256 -18.67 -18.31 -17.02
CA THR A 256 -18.54 -19.42 -16.06
C THR A 256 -17.35 -20.35 -16.35
N HIS A 257 -16.56 -20.08 -17.41
CA HIS A 257 -15.45 -20.95 -17.77
C HIS A 257 -14.37 -20.95 -16.68
N PRO A 258 -13.91 -22.12 -16.18
CA PRO A 258 -13.03 -22.21 -15.02
C PRO A 258 -11.65 -21.55 -15.22
N ALA A 259 -11.20 -21.39 -16.47
CA ALA A 259 -9.96 -20.67 -16.77
C ALA A 259 -10.08 -19.14 -16.68
N LEU A 260 -11.30 -18.60 -16.54
CA LEU A 260 -11.53 -17.18 -16.38
C LEU A 260 -11.61 -16.85 -14.89
N LYS A 261 -10.83 -15.84 -14.48
CA LYS A 261 -10.90 -15.29 -13.13
C LYS A 261 -12.06 -14.29 -13.03
N ALA A 262 -12.42 -13.88 -11.81
CA ALA A 262 -13.39 -12.82 -11.59
C ALA A 262 -13.02 -11.57 -12.42
N ALA A 263 -13.99 -11.08 -13.20
CA ALA A 263 -13.77 -9.94 -14.08
C ALA A 263 -13.62 -8.64 -13.28
N ASP A 264 -12.82 -7.75 -13.81
CA ASP A 264 -12.62 -6.39 -13.27
C ASP A 264 -12.94 -5.34 -14.35
N TYR A 265 -13.05 -4.09 -13.93
CA TYR A 265 -13.20 -2.96 -14.84
C TYR A 265 -12.42 -1.73 -14.37
N LYS A 266 -12.11 -0.85 -15.31
CA LYS A 266 -11.55 0.47 -15.08
C LYS A 266 -12.22 1.44 -16.05
N LEU A 267 -12.91 2.43 -15.51
CA LEU A 267 -13.63 3.46 -16.26
C LEU A 267 -13.07 4.83 -15.89
N ALA A 268 -13.03 5.72 -16.86
CA ALA A 268 -12.66 7.12 -16.66
C ALA A 268 -13.43 7.99 -17.65
N VAL A 269 -13.96 9.08 -17.15
CA VAL A 269 -14.66 10.10 -17.93
C VAL A 269 -14.28 11.48 -17.42
N HIS A 270 -14.57 12.50 -18.21
CA HIS A 270 -14.51 13.89 -17.75
C HIS A 270 -15.93 14.43 -17.59
N THR A 271 -16.19 15.12 -16.52
CA THR A 271 -17.42 15.86 -16.30
C THR A 271 -17.47 17.08 -17.23
N PRO A 272 -18.64 17.70 -17.47
CA PRO A 272 -18.75 18.88 -18.32
C PRO A 272 -17.87 20.07 -17.91
N ASP A 273 -17.56 20.20 -16.62
CA ASP A 273 -16.61 21.19 -16.07
C ASP A 273 -15.14 20.76 -16.18
N GLY A 274 -14.84 19.64 -16.87
CA GLY A 274 -13.50 19.16 -17.15
C GLY A 274 -12.84 18.38 -16.00
N ARG A 275 -13.54 18.03 -14.92
CA ARG A 275 -12.98 17.20 -13.84
C ARG A 275 -12.89 15.75 -14.28
N GLY A 276 -11.78 15.12 -13.96
CA GLY A 276 -11.62 13.67 -14.10
C GLY A 276 -12.47 12.93 -13.08
N THR A 277 -13.35 12.06 -13.57
CA THR A 277 -14.14 11.12 -12.74
C THR A 277 -13.79 9.71 -13.19
N TYR A 278 -13.46 8.83 -12.22
CA TYR A 278 -12.95 7.52 -12.57
C TYR A 278 -13.23 6.48 -11.49
N THR A 279 -13.25 5.21 -11.90
CA THR A 279 -13.30 4.09 -10.98
C THR A 279 -11.91 3.79 -10.44
N PHE A 280 -11.83 3.48 -9.14
CA PHE A 280 -10.57 3.20 -8.47
C PHE A 280 -10.68 2.01 -7.55
N CYS A 281 -9.58 1.24 -7.47
CA CYS A 281 -9.48 0.08 -6.59
C CYS A 281 -10.71 -0.84 -6.66
N MET A 282 -11.14 -1.21 -7.89
CA MET A 282 -12.18 -2.21 -8.08
C MET A 282 -11.69 -3.55 -7.50
N CYS A 283 -12.48 -4.12 -6.58
CA CYS A 283 -12.19 -5.35 -5.86
C CYS A 283 -13.15 -6.46 -6.33
N PRO A 284 -12.71 -7.33 -7.27
CA PRO A 284 -13.52 -8.46 -7.72
C PRO A 284 -13.73 -9.46 -6.58
N GLY A 285 -14.93 -10.04 -6.50
CA GLY A 285 -15.26 -11.02 -5.48
C GLY A 285 -14.96 -10.53 -4.07
N GLY A 286 -15.21 -9.24 -3.79
CA GLY A 286 -14.84 -8.59 -2.56
C GLY A 286 -15.97 -7.80 -1.94
N GLU A 287 -15.73 -7.24 -0.79
CA GLU A 287 -16.68 -6.52 0.05
C GLU A 287 -16.20 -5.10 0.39
N VAL A 288 -17.13 -4.24 0.75
CA VAL A 288 -16.86 -2.92 1.30
C VAL A 288 -16.71 -3.03 2.82
N ILE A 289 -15.63 -2.49 3.36
CA ILE A 289 -15.34 -2.51 4.79
C ILE A 289 -15.23 -1.09 5.35
N ALA A 290 -15.63 -0.91 6.62
CA ALA A 290 -15.39 0.31 7.36
C ALA A 290 -13.88 0.50 7.57
N ALA A 291 -13.37 1.68 7.24
CA ALA A 291 -11.93 1.99 7.24
C ALA A 291 -11.63 3.34 7.92
N ALA A 292 -12.51 3.82 8.78
CA ALA A 292 -12.28 5.02 9.58
C ALA A 292 -11.02 4.86 10.43
N SER A 293 -10.31 5.96 10.64
CA SER A 293 -9.15 6.06 11.54
C SER A 293 -9.35 7.11 12.64
N GLN A 294 -10.52 7.75 12.64
CA GLN A 294 -10.92 8.75 13.63
C GLN A 294 -12.39 8.56 14.01
N PRO A 295 -12.77 8.83 15.28
CA PRO A 295 -14.14 8.65 15.74
C PRO A 295 -15.16 9.46 14.95
N ASP A 296 -14.75 10.64 14.47
CA ASP A 296 -15.60 11.58 13.74
C ASP A 296 -15.53 11.46 12.22
N GLY A 297 -14.74 10.52 11.70
CA GLY A 297 -14.55 10.31 10.27
C GLY A 297 -15.32 9.10 9.75
N LEU A 298 -15.83 9.20 8.53
CA LEU A 298 -16.33 8.04 7.77
C LEU A 298 -15.42 7.80 6.58
N CYS A 299 -14.90 6.58 6.50
CA CYS A 299 -14.12 6.13 5.37
C CYS A 299 -14.43 4.66 5.11
N VAL A 300 -14.45 4.27 3.84
CA VAL A 300 -14.62 2.88 3.43
C VAL A 300 -13.48 2.43 2.53
N ASN A 301 -13.17 1.16 2.58
CA ASN A 301 -12.22 0.51 1.68
C ASN A 301 -12.86 -0.71 1.01
N GLY A 302 -12.25 -1.21 -0.07
CA GLY A 302 -12.60 -2.51 -0.65
C GLY A 302 -11.57 -3.55 -0.26
N MET A 303 -12.04 -4.73 0.07
CA MET A 303 -11.23 -5.86 0.47
C MET A 303 -11.63 -7.09 -0.33
N SER A 304 -10.67 -7.92 -0.72
CA SER A 304 -10.89 -9.24 -1.32
C SER A 304 -9.89 -10.24 -0.78
N TYR A 305 -10.32 -11.49 -0.71
CA TYR A 305 -9.43 -12.62 -0.49
C TYR A 305 -8.66 -12.98 -1.76
N HIS A 306 -7.61 -13.76 -1.64
CA HIS A 306 -6.81 -14.20 -2.80
C HIS A 306 -7.68 -14.87 -3.89
N ALA A 307 -8.61 -15.71 -3.49
CA ALA A 307 -9.48 -16.42 -4.42
C ALA A 307 -10.46 -15.52 -5.20
N ARG A 308 -10.79 -14.31 -4.70
CA ARG A 308 -11.78 -13.40 -5.30
C ARG A 308 -13.11 -14.08 -5.62
N ALA A 309 -13.55 -14.97 -4.73
CA ALA A 309 -14.73 -15.83 -4.92
C ALA A 309 -15.98 -15.31 -4.21
N GLY A 310 -15.98 -14.10 -3.72
CA GLY A 310 -17.15 -13.45 -3.10
C GLY A 310 -18.27 -13.19 -4.12
N GLU A 311 -19.49 -13.12 -3.64
CA GLU A 311 -20.69 -12.88 -4.44
C GLU A 311 -20.68 -11.50 -5.10
N ASN A 312 -20.16 -10.50 -4.38
CA ASN A 312 -20.13 -9.13 -4.83
C ASN A 312 -18.75 -8.70 -5.32
N ALA A 313 -18.75 -7.60 -6.04
CA ALA A 313 -17.60 -6.80 -6.39
C ALA A 313 -17.89 -5.34 -5.99
N ASN A 314 -16.85 -4.58 -5.74
CA ASN A 314 -17.02 -3.17 -5.42
C ASN A 314 -15.92 -2.31 -6.06
N SER A 315 -16.20 -1.02 -6.21
CA SER A 315 -15.25 -0.05 -6.74
C SER A 315 -15.52 1.33 -6.15
N ALA A 316 -14.48 2.10 -5.89
CA ALA A 316 -14.66 3.52 -5.67
C ALA A 316 -15.00 4.20 -6.99
N LEU A 317 -15.88 5.20 -6.95
CA LEU A 317 -16.14 6.18 -7.99
C LEU A 317 -15.68 7.53 -7.46
N LEU A 318 -14.60 8.04 -8.02
CA LEU A 318 -13.88 9.19 -7.50
C LEU A 318 -13.93 10.35 -8.49
N VAL A 319 -13.96 11.57 -7.95
CA VAL A 319 -13.79 12.83 -8.69
C VAL A 319 -12.54 13.54 -8.20
N GLY A 320 -11.82 14.16 -9.12
CA GLY A 320 -10.62 14.95 -8.82
C GLY A 320 -10.96 16.19 -7.99
N VAL A 321 -10.21 16.41 -6.92
CA VAL A 321 -10.31 17.57 -6.03
C VAL A 321 -8.98 18.30 -6.04
N ARG A 322 -9.03 19.61 -6.23
CA ARG A 322 -7.87 20.49 -6.34
C ARG A 322 -7.72 21.37 -5.09
N PRO A 323 -6.52 21.87 -4.80
CA PRO A 323 -6.31 22.79 -3.68
C PRO A 323 -7.26 24.01 -3.73
N GLU A 324 -7.51 24.55 -4.92
CA GLU A 324 -8.37 25.72 -5.17
C GLU A 324 -9.84 25.49 -4.75
N ASP A 325 -10.28 24.22 -4.66
CA ASP A 325 -11.64 23.89 -4.25
C ASP A 325 -11.89 24.22 -2.77
N PHE A 326 -10.85 24.48 -1.97
CA PHE A 326 -10.92 24.75 -0.54
C PHE A 326 -10.62 26.19 -0.13
N GLY A 327 -10.23 27.04 -1.09
CA GLY A 327 -9.80 28.42 -0.81
C GLY A 327 -8.38 28.51 -0.23
N ASP A 328 -7.89 29.74 -0.11
CA ASP A 328 -6.47 29.99 0.20
C ASP A 328 -6.10 29.94 1.70
N ASP A 329 -7.09 29.91 2.59
CA ASP A 329 -6.90 30.14 4.04
C ASP A 329 -6.54 28.90 4.86
N HIS A 330 -6.33 27.74 4.24
CA HIS A 330 -6.10 26.52 4.99
C HIS A 330 -4.66 26.01 4.88
N PRO A 331 -4.04 25.53 5.97
CA PRO A 331 -2.69 24.94 5.89
C PRO A 331 -2.67 23.68 5.03
N PRO A 332 -1.55 23.34 4.38
CA PRO A 332 -1.42 22.23 3.45
C PRO A 332 -1.97 20.90 3.94
N VAL A 333 -1.87 20.65 5.25
CA VAL A 333 -2.31 19.40 5.90
C VAL A 333 -3.82 19.29 6.04
N SER A 334 -4.54 20.41 6.02
CA SER A 334 -5.99 20.42 6.32
C SER A 334 -6.83 19.82 5.20
N TYR A 335 -6.40 19.90 3.94
CA TYR A 335 -7.25 19.51 2.83
C TYR A 335 -7.09 18.08 2.39
N THR A 336 -5.85 17.64 2.25
CA THR A 336 -5.57 16.37 1.60
C THR A 336 -6.02 15.16 2.41
N HIS A 337 -6.27 15.37 3.72
CA HIS A 337 -6.60 14.28 4.62
C HIS A 337 -7.91 14.45 5.38
N LEU A 338 -8.25 15.65 5.86
CA LEU A 338 -9.45 15.83 6.67
C LEU A 338 -10.73 15.62 5.86
N ARG A 339 -10.79 16.14 4.64
CA ARG A 339 -12.01 16.05 3.84
C ARG A 339 -12.16 14.77 3.02
N ALA A 340 -11.08 14.07 2.74
CA ALA A 340 -11.19 12.75 2.09
C ALA A 340 -11.90 11.70 2.97
N HIS A 341 -12.04 11.97 4.25
CA HIS A 341 -12.69 11.10 5.23
C HIS A 341 -14.00 11.68 5.80
N GLU A 342 -14.31 12.93 5.50
CA GLU A 342 -15.51 13.60 6.00
C GLU A 342 -16.66 13.49 5.00
N THR A 343 -17.51 12.50 5.17
CA THR A 343 -18.76 12.38 4.43
C THR A 343 -19.99 12.58 5.31
N ARG A 344 -19.81 13.10 6.54
CA ARG A 344 -20.89 13.29 7.51
C ARG A 344 -22.07 14.16 7.04
N SER A 345 -21.83 15.06 6.11
CA SER A 345 -22.85 16.01 5.64
C SER A 345 -23.70 15.51 4.47
N ASN A 346 -23.42 14.30 3.95
CA ASN A 346 -24.04 13.79 2.72
C ASN A 346 -24.74 12.43 2.90
N LEU A 347 -25.03 12.02 4.13
CA LEU A 347 -25.85 10.85 4.44
C LEU A 347 -27.17 11.28 5.07
#